data_2e300f17e33e21c2bf2e8ef2a75f0d02
#
_entry.id   2e300f17e33e21c2bf2e8ef2a75f0d02
#
_cell.length_a   1.000
_cell.length_b   1.000
_cell.length_c   1.000
_cell.angle_alpha   90.00
_cell.angle_beta   90.00
_cell.angle_gamma   90.00
#
_symmetry.space_group_name_H-M   'P 1'
#
loop_
_entity.id
_entity.type
_entity.pdbx_description
1 polymer ?
#
loop_
_entity_poly.entity_id
_entity_poly.type
_entity_poly.pdbx_seq_one_letter_code
_entity_poly.pdbx_strand_id
1 'polypeptide(L)'
;MPVADGGEGTFDVIFQGLQAQPLTVSTVGPWGDETKAVIGLNQNGTAIVELASASGLNMPTEQTRDPLAATTYGTGVLIAEAVRQGARQILVAAGGSATTDGGSGAITAIEEAGGLHGAQLVVLSDVTTRFSDAARVFGPQKGADPATVQLLTQRLQRLAETLKRDPRNIDRGGAAGGFAGGMWAQYDASLVSGADYILDLLEADALIAASEAVIVGEGRLDSQTGQGKIISGILARSGRIPVYAVVGSVDENLGSYANNFADVMTAGDGPAMTAAGAHVAAQKR
;
A
#
# COMPACT_ATOMS: atom_id res chain seq x y z
N MET A 1 -12.54 -10.46 -9.90
CA MET A 1 -12.45 -9.19 -9.18
C MET A 1 -10.96 -8.94 -8.90
N PRO A 2 -10.33 -7.89 -9.44
CA PRO A 2 -8.96 -7.54 -9.10
C PRO A 2 -8.89 -7.05 -7.65
N VAL A 3 -7.82 -7.43 -6.97
CA VAL A 3 -7.52 -7.03 -5.59
C VAL A 3 -6.07 -6.58 -5.48
N ALA A 4 -5.72 -5.83 -4.45
CA ALA A 4 -4.37 -5.36 -4.17
C ALA A 4 -4.15 -5.26 -2.65
N ASP A 5 -2.89 -5.12 -2.21
CA ASP A 5 -2.50 -5.22 -0.80
C ASP A 5 -1.84 -3.96 -0.23
N GLY A 6 -2.08 -2.81 -0.81
CA GLY A 6 -1.41 -1.55 -0.44
C GLY A 6 -0.18 -1.23 -1.28
N GLY A 7 0.25 -2.18 -2.14
CA GLY A 7 1.33 -2.03 -3.11
C GLY A 7 0.84 -1.65 -4.51
N GLU A 8 1.51 -2.19 -5.53
CA GLU A 8 1.19 -1.95 -6.94
C GLU A 8 -0.25 -2.38 -7.27
N GLY A 9 -0.95 -1.58 -8.06
CA GLY A 9 -2.36 -1.80 -8.43
C GLY A 9 -3.39 -1.35 -7.40
N THR A 10 -2.98 -0.96 -6.18
CA THR A 10 -3.89 -0.48 -5.14
C THR A 10 -4.66 0.76 -5.59
N PHE A 11 -3.97 1.69 -6.25
CA PHE A 11 -4.60 2.90 -6.78
C PHE A 11 -5.74 2.55 -7.75
N ASP A 12 -5.49 1.68 -8.72
CA ASP A 12 -6.47 1.34 -9.76
C ASP A 12 -7.70 0.65 -9.17
N VAL A 13 -7.51 -0.29 -8.25
CA VAL A 13 -8.61 -0.99 -7.59
C VAL A 13 -9.49 -0.02 -6.79
N ILE A 14 -8.87 0.85 -6.00
CA ILE A 14 -9.61 1.83 -5.19
C ILE A 14 -10.25 2.89 -6.10
N PHE A 15 -9.52 3.37 -7.12
CA PHE A 15 -10.03 4.34 -8.08
C PHE A 15 -11.32 3.85 -8.75
N GLN A 16 -11.35 2.58 -9.19
CA GLN A 16 -12.53 1.96 -9.77
C GLN A 16 -13.64 1.73 -8.72
N GLY A 17 -13.29 1.20 -7.55
CA GLY A 17 -14.25 0.92 -6.47
C GLY A 17 -14.94 2.19 -5.95
N LEU A 18 -14.22 3.30 -5.89
CA LEU A 18 -14.77 4.62 -5.53
C LEU A 18 -15.51 5.32 -6.67
N GLN A 19 -15.46 4.81 -7.90
CA GLN A 19 -15.92 5.51 -9.11
C GLN A 19 -15.32 6.92 -9.21
N ALA A 20 -14.04 7.04 -8.89
CA ALA A 20 -13.34 8.31 -8.82
C ALA A 20 -13.12 8.92 -10.21
N GLN A 21 -13.04 10.24 -10.27
CA GLN A 21 -12.64 10.97 -11.47
C GLN A 21 -11.17 11.34 -11.36
N PRO A 22 -10.39 11.23 -12.46
CA PRO A 22 -8.98 11.54 -12.45
C PRO A 22 -8.74 13.04 -12.45
N LEU A 23 -7.77 13.47 -11.65
CA LEU A 23 -7.24 14.82 -11.66
C LEU A 23 -5.73 14.77 -11.81
N THR A 24 -5.20 15.38 -12.86
CA THR A 24 -3.75 15.51 -13.06
C THR A 24 -3.21 16.70 -12.27
N VAL A 25 -2.20 16.44 -11.45
CA VAL A 25 -1.56 17.42 -10.57
C VAL A 25 -0.08 17.57 -10.93
N SER A 26 0.38 18.79 -11.10
CA SER A 26 1.81 19.08 -11.23
C SER A 26 2.46 19.00 -9.85
N THR A 27 3.56 18.26 -9.75
CA THR A 27 4.26 17.98 -8.50
C THR A 27 5.74 17.77 -8.77
N VAL A 28 6.48 17.27 -7.79
CA VAL A 28 7.90 16.90 -7.93
C VAL A 28 8.14 15.46 -7.55
N GLY A 29 9.14 14.86 -8.16
CA GLY A 29 9.65 13.55 -7.83
C GLY A 29 10.45 13.54 -6.52
N PRO A 30 10.89 12.35 -6.05
CA PRO A 30 11.59 12.25 -4.77
C PRO A 30 12.94 12.96 -4.73
N TRP A 31 13.53 13.26 -5.87
CA TRP A 31 14.82 13.99 -5.99
C TRP A 31 14.68 15.37 -6.63
N GLY A 32 13.45 15.91 -6.72
CA GLY A 32 13.18 17.28 -7.13
C GLY A 32 12.84 17.48 -8.60
N ASP A 33 12.81 16.42 -9.42
CA ASP A 33 12.42 16.52 -10.83
C ASP A 33 10.93 16.89 -10.93
N GLU A 34 10.62 17.88 -11.79
CA GLU A 34 9.23 18.22 -12.09
C GLU A 34 8.51 17.03 -12.72
N THR A 35 7.31 16.75 -12.26
CA THR A 35 6.50 15.65 -12.76
C THR A 35 5.00 15.95 -12.67
N LYS A 36 4.20 15.05 -13.23
CA LYS A 36 2.74 15.07 -13.09
C LYS A 36 2.29 13.73 -12.56
N ALA A 37 1.38 13.75 -11.60
CA ALA A 37 0.74 12.57 -11.06
C ALA A 37 -0.78 12.69 -11.16
N VAL A 38 -1.46 11.55 -11.13
CA VAL A 38 -2.92 11.51 -11.13
C VAL A 38 -3.41 11.16 -9.74
N ILE A 39 -4.36 11.92 -9.24
CA ILE A 39 -5.15 11.55 -8.06
C ILE A 39 -6.58 11.23 -8.50
N GLY A 40 -7.27 10.41 -7.73
CA GLY A 40 -8.70 10.16 -7.92
C GLY A 40 -9.53 10.93 -6.90
N LEU A 41 -10.66 11.50 -7.30
CA LEU A 41 -11.62 12.14 -6.41
C LEU A 41 -13.03 11.70 -6.77
N ASN A 42 -13.79 11.22 -5.80
CA ASN A 42 -15.18 10.87 -6.02
C ASN A 42 -16.13 12.00 -5.57
N GLN A 43 -17.40 11.88 -5.96
CA GLN A 43 -18.43 12.87 -5.61
C GLN A 43 -18.73 12.96 -4.10
N ASN A 44 -18.37 11.92 -3.33
CA ASN A 44 -18.57 11.88 -1.88
C ASN A 44 -17.44 12.57 -1.11
N GLY A 45 -16.46 13.15 -1.79
CA GLY A 45 -15.31 13.82 -1.17
C GLY A 45 -14.26 12.86 -0.64
N THR A 46 -14.14 11.66 -1.19
CA THR A 46 -13.02 10.74 -0.94
C THR A 46 -12.01 10.84 -2.08
N ALA A 47 -10.75 11.11 -1.75
CA ALA A 47 -9.65 11.09 -2.71
C ALA A 47 -8.76 9.88 -2.51
N ILE A 48 -8.15 9.40 -3.59
CA ILE A 48 -7.06 8.40 -3.57
C ILE A 48 -5.79 9.03 -4.15
N VAL A 49 -4.70 8.89 -3.43
CA VAL A 49 -3.34 9.32 -3.78
C VAL A 49 -2.44 8.09 -3.74
N GLU A 50 -1.68 7.87 -4.79
CA GLU A 50 -0.61 6.88 -4.80
C GLU A 50 0.71 7.58 -4.46
N LEU A 51 1.35 7.21 -3.34
CA LEU A 51 2.62 7.80 -2.92
C LEU A 51 3.70 7.59 -3.98
N ALA A 52 3.74 6.41 -4.60
CA ALA A 52 4.74 6.06 -5.59
C ALA A 52 4.69 6.93 -6.87
N SER A 53 3.56 7.59 -7.15
CA SER A 53 3.41 8.47 -8.31
C SER A 53 4.14 9.81 -8.18
N ALA A 54 4.56 10.18 -6.95
CA ALA A 54 5.34 11.39 -6.67
C ALA A 54 6.56 11.16 -5.75
N SER A 55 6.66 9.98 -5.11
CA SER A 55 7.76 9.66 -4.20
C SER A 55 8.24 8.22 -4.39
N GLY A 56 8.08 7.68 -5.59
CA GLY A 56 8.33 6.28 -5.93
C GLY A 56 9.78 5.96 -6.26
N LEU A 57 10.19 4.71 -5.96
CA LEU A 57 11.55 4.22 -6.20
C LEU A 57 11.86 4.11 -7.70
N ASN A 58 10.85 3.79 -8.52
CA ASN A 58 11.00 3.59 -9.96
C ASN A 58 10.75 4.86 -10.79
N MET A 59 10.55 6.01 -10.15
CA MET A 59 10.35 7.27 -10.87
C MET A 59 11.58 7.61 -11.72
N PRO A 60 11.38 8.11 -12.96
CA PRO A 60 12.46 8.60 -13.77
C PRO A 60 13.10 9.81 -13.10
N THR A 61 14.42 9.93 -13.18
CA THR A 61 15.18 11.07 -12.67
C THR A 61 16.48 11.22 -13.44
N GLU A 62 16.89 12.45 -13.67
CA GLU A 62 18.24 12.81 -14.14
C GLU A 62 19.20 13.06 -12.96
N GLN A 63 18.67 13.11 -11.74
CA GLN A 63 19.43 13.32 -10.52
C GLN A 63 20.07 12.03 -10.01
N THR A 64 21.04 12.17 -9.12
CA THR A 64 21.55 11.02 -8.35
C THR A 64 20.46 10.53 -7.42
N ARG A 65 20.21 9.22 -7.45
CA ARG A 65 19.28 8.55 -6.52
C ARG A 65 19.90 8.43 -5.13
N ASP A 66 20.01 9.56 -4.43
CA ASP A 66 20.54 9.61 -3.06
C ASP A 66 19.42 9.32 -2.07
N PRO A 67 19.52 8.23 -1.28
CA PRO A 67 18.52 7.90 -0.24
C PRO A 67 18.38 8.98 0.84
N LEU A 68 19.43 9.78 1.09
CA LEU A 68 19.37 10.89 2.05
C LEU A 68 18.63 12.11 1.50
N ALA A 69 18.68 12.34 0.18
CA ALA A 69 18.01 13.46 -0.46
C ALA A 69 16.53 13.17 -0.80
N ALA A 70 16.17 11.90 -0.93
CA ALA A 70 14.81 11.51 -1.30
C ALA A 70 13.76 12.05 -0.31
N THR A 71 12.71 12.69 -0.84
CA THR A 71 11.68 13.38 -0.06
C THR A 71 10.26 12.99 -0.47
N THR A 72 9.33 13.03 0.48
CA THR A 72 7.89 12.85 0.25
C THR A 72 7.17 14.15 -0.11
N TYR A 73 7.89 15.25 -0.40
CA TYR A 73 7.29 16.55 -0.66
C TYR A 73 6.23 16.50 -1.76
N GLY A 74 6.55 15.83 -2.89
CA GLY A 74 5.61 15.68 -4.00
C GLY A 74 4.31 14.96 -3.61
N THR A 75 4.36 13.95 -2.75
CA THR A 75 3.16 13.31 -2.20
C THR A 75 2.35 14.29 -1.35
N GLY A 76 3.01 15.15 -0.57
CA GLY A 76 2.35 16.22 0.19
C GLY A 76 1.60 17.20 -0.70
N VAL A 77 2.19 17.57 -1.86
CA VAL A 77 1.52 18.41 -2.88
C VAL A 77 0.25 17.73 -3.40
N LEU A 78 0.28 16.41 -3.66
CA LEU A 78 -0.92 15.68 -4.10
C LEU A 78 -2.02 15.66 -3.04
N ILE A 79 -1.64 15.47 -1.77
CA ILE A 79 -2.58 15.51 -0.64
C ILE A 79 -3.20 16.90 -0.50
N ALA A 80 -2.38 17.95 -0.55
CA ALA A 80 -2.84 19.33 -0.46
C ALA A 80 -3.79 19.69 -1.61
N GLU A 81 -3.49 19.23 -2.82
CA GLU A 81 -4.38 19.42 -3.97
C GLU A 81 -5.72 18.70 -3.79
N ALA A 82 -5.73 17.47 -3.26
CA ALA A 82 -6.97 16.77 -2.94
C ALA A 82 -7.83 17.58 -1.94
N VAL A 83 -7.21 18.16 -0.91
CA VAL A 83 -7.89 19.06 0.04
C VAL A 83 -8.46 20.28 -0.66
N ARG A 84 -7.68 20.94 -1.53
CA ARG A 84 -8.12 22.11 -2.30
C ARG A 84 -9.32 21.81 -3.21
N GLN A 85 -9.42 20.58 -3.70
CA GLN A 85 -10.55 20.08 -4.50
C GLN A 85 -11.76 19.65 -3.64
N GLY A 86 -11.71 19.82 -2.33
CA GLY A 86 -12.79 19.54 -1.41
C GLY A 86 -12.84 18.11 -0.87
N ALA A 87 -11.74 17.37 -0.96
CA ALA A 87 -11.67 16.07 -0.32
C ALA A 87 -11.83 16.19 1.20
N ARG A 88 -12.69 15.34 1.77
CA ARG A 88 -12.92 15.22 3.22
C ARG A 88 -12.22 14.00 3.80
N GLN A 89 -11.91 13.03 2.96
CA GLN A 89 -11.12 11.86 3.29
C GLN A 89 -10.10 11.64 2.17
N ILE A 90 -8.85 11.38 2.54
CA ILE A 90 -7.76 11.15 1.59
C ILE A 90 -7.13 9.81 1.94
N LEU A 91 -7.25 8.87 1.02
CA LEU A 91 -6.59 7.57 1.07
C LEU A 91 -5.22 7.71 0.43
N VAL A 92 -4.17 7.23 1.09
CA VAL A 92 -2.81 7.23 0.54
C VAL A 92 -2.31 5.79 0.47
N ALA A 93 -2.15 5.27 -0.74
CA ALA A 93 -1.49 3.99 -0.98
C ALA A 93 0.03 4.16 -0.80
N ALA A 94 0.61 3.53 0.22
CA ALA A 94 1.97 3.81 0.68
C ALA A 94 3.04 2.85 0.15
N GLY A 95 2.72 2.03 -0.88
CA GLY A 95 3.67 1.11 -1.51
C GLY A 95 4.71 1.81 -2.38
N GLY A 96 5.80 1.11 -2.74
CA GLY A 96 6.75 1.50 -3.78
C GLY A 96 7.62 2.74 -3.52
N SER A 97 7.75 3.22 -2.28
CA SER A 97 8.44 4.47 -1.94
C SER A 97 9.97 4.44 -2.14
N ALA A 98 10.53 5.57 -2.60
CA ALA A 98 11.99 5.83 -2.60
C ALA A 98 12.50 6.40 -1.28
N THR A 99 11.63 6.97 -0.47
CA THR A 99 11.95 7.89 0.61
C THR A 99 12.13 7.22 1.96
N THR A 100 12.95 7.82 2.82
CA THR A 100 13.09 7.48 4.25
C THR A 100 13.20 8.78 5.05
N ASP A 101 12.24 9.69 4.82
CA ASP A 101 12.20 11.02 5.43
C ASP A 101 11.18 11.14 6.56
N GLY A 102 10.51 10.03 6.92
CA GLY A 102 9.49 10.03 7.97
C GLY A 102 8.24 10.85 7.64
N GLY A 103 8.03 11.18 6.35
CA GLY A 103 6.94 12.03 5.91
C GLY A 103 7.21 13.53 6.07
N SER A 104 8.43 13.93 6.44
CA SER A 104 8.75 15.35 6.69
C SER A 104 8.51 16.24 5.47
N GLY A 105 8.86 15.75 4.27
CA GLY A 105 8.59 16.49 3.04
C GLY A 105 7.09 16.71 2.81
N ALA A 106 6.29 15.66 3.01
CA ALA A 106 4.84 15.78 2.85
C ALA A 106 4.22 16.72 3.90
N ILE A 107 4.68 16.66 5.15
CA ILE A 107 4.25 17.60 6.19
C ILE A 107 4.54 19.04 5.74
N THR A 108 5.75 19.31 5.26
CA THR A 108 6.13 20.64 4.76
C THR A 108 5.18 21.11 3.67
N ALA A 109 4.95 20.31 2.63
CA ALA A 109 4.09 20.70 1.51
C ALA A 109 2.63 20.93 1.94
N ILE A 110 2.11 20.10 2.85
CA ILE A 110 0.74 20.24 3.39
C ILE A 110 0.63 21.55 4.20
N GLU A 111 1.61 21.86 5.06
CA GLU A 111 1.59 23.06 5.89
C GLU A 111 1.74 24.35 5.01
N GLU A 112 2.61 24.32 3.99
CA GLU A 112 2.76 25.42 3.02
C GLU A 112 1.45 25.70 2.26
N ALA A 113 0.63 24.65 2.05
CA ALA A 113 -0.69 24.79 1.41
C ALA A 113 -1.82 25.17 2.39
N GLY A 114 -1.53 25.37 3.67
CA GLY A 114 -2.49 25.78 4.69
C GLY A 114 -3.05 24.62 5.54
N GLY A 115 -2.53 23.40 5.40
CA GLY A 115 -2.94 22.25 6.20
C GLY A 115 -4.07 21.41 5.59
N LEU A 116 -4.60 20.49 6.36
CA LEU A 116 -5.65 19.54 5.90
C LEU A 116 -7.08 20.10 5.99
N HIS A 117 -7.32 21.26 6.59
CA HIS A 117 -8.64 21.87 6.76
C HIS A 117 -9.72 20.91 7.30
N GLY A 118 -9.35 19.98 8.18
CA GLY A 118 -10.23 18.98 8.76
C GLY A 118 -10.46 17.72 7.91
N ALA A 119 -9.79 17.61 6.75
CA ALA A 119 -9.81 16.36 5.99
C ALA A 119 -9.10 15.23 6.77
N GLN A 120 -9.69 14.05 6.72
CA GLN A 120 -9.14 12.85 7.36
C GLN A 120 -8.13 12.18 6.43
N LEU A 121 -6.99 11.76 6.99
CA LEU A 121 -5.97 11.02 6.27
C LEU A 121 -6.01 9.55 6.66
N VAL A 122 -5.99 8.67 5.66
CA VAL A 122 -5.91 7.22 5.84
C VAL A 122 -4.73 6.71 5.03
N VAL A 123 -3.75 6.12 5.69
CA VAL A 123 -2.59 5.52 5.02
C VAL A 123 -2.80 4.01 4.94
N LEU A 124 -2.81 3.52 3.69
CA LEU A 124 -3.00 2.11 3.36
C LEU A 124 -1.64 1.44 3.22
N SER A 125 -1.38 0.46 4.06
CA SER A 125 -0.13 -0.29 4.03
C SER A 125 -0.28 -1.64 4.71
N ASP A 126 0.40 -2.62 4.16
CA ASP A 126 0.39 -3.97 4.73
C ASP A 126 1.64 -4.33 5.51
N VAL A 127 2.63 -3.46 5.58
CA VAL A 127 3.79 -3.69 6.45
C VAL A 127 3.43 -3.37 7.91
N THR A 128 3.95 -4.16 8.84
CA THR A 128 3.76 -3.98 10.28
C THR A 128 4.95 -3.29 10.96
N THR A 129 6.01 -3.00 10.18
CA THR A 129 7.24 -2.36 10.65
C THR A 129 6.95 -1.07 11.38
N ARG A 130 7.62 -0.86 12.51
CA ARG A 130 7.52 0.36 13.30
C ARG A 130 8.28 1.51 12.66
N PHE A 131 7.93 2.72 13.01
CA PHE A 131 8.58 3.94 12.52
C PHE A 131 10.10 3.93 12.77
N SER A 132 10.53 3.58 13.97
CA SER A 132 11.96 3.50 14.35
C SER A 132 12.77 2.51 13.51
N ASP A 133 12.12 1.49 12.94
CA ASP A 133 12.76 0.44 12.16
C ASP A 133 12.78 0.69 10.65
N ALA A 134 12.07 1.73 10.19
CA ALA A 134 11.85 1.98 8.76
C ALA A 134 13.14 2.07 7.95
N ALA A 135 14.15 2.80 8.45
CA ALA A 135 15.43 2.94 7.77
C ALA A 135 16.19 1.61 7.68
N ARG A 136 16.21 0.85 8.79
CA ARG A 136 16.93 -0.43 8.87
C ARG A 136 16.29 -1.48 7.97
N VAL A 137 14.96 -1.55 7.93
CA VAL A 137 14.23 -2.58 7.17
C VAL A 137 14.17 -2.24 5.68
N PHE A 138 13.88 -0.99 5.34
CA PHE A 138 13.59 -0.59 3.96
C PHE A 138 14.69 0.25 3.30
N GLY A 139 15.66 0.78 4.05
CA GLY A 139 16.75 1.58 3.51
C GLY A 139 17.61 0.85 2.47
N PRO A 140 18.03 -0.41 2.73
CA PRO A 140 18.88 -1.13 1.79
C PRO A 140 18.28 -1.28 0.38
N GLN A 141 17.00 -1.62 0.28
CA GLN A 141 16.32 -1.74 -1.03
C GLN A 141 16.16 -0.41 -1.78
N LYS A 142 16.36 0.72 -1.07
CA LYS A 142 16.34 2.09 -1.61
C LYS A 142 17.74 2.61 -1.92
N GLY A 143 18.75 1.74 -1.87
CA GLY A 143 20.15 2.06 -2.18
C GLY A 143 20.97 2.59 -1.00
N ALA A 144 20.44 2.54 0.25
CA ALA A 144 21.20 2.95 1.42
C ALA A 144 22.21 1.87 1.85
N ASP A 145 23.48 2.23 1.92
CA ASP A 145 24.50 1.43 2.55
C ASP A 145 24.38 1.46 4.11
N PRO A 146 25.14 0.64 4.84
CA PRO A 146 25.02 0.60 6.30
C PRO A 146 25.25 1.95 6.99
N ALA A 147 26.16 2.80 6.48
CA ALA A 147 26.40 4.12 7.03
C ALA A 147 25.22 5.06 6.78
N THR A 148 24.68 5.04 5.57
CA THR A 148 23.47 5.79 5.19
C THR A 148 22.24 5.34 6.01
N VAL A 149 22.07 4.04 6.26
CA VAL A 149 21.00 3.51 7.13
C VAL A 149 21.10 4.09 8.54
N GLN A 150 22.32 4.23 9.11
CA GLN A 150 22.51 4.86 10.41
C GLN A 150 22.11 6.35 10.40
N LEU A 151 22.47 7.10 9.37
CA LEU A 151 22.09 8.51 9.20
C LEU A 151 20.58 8.67 9.08
N LEU A 152 19.93 7.84 8.26
CA LEU A 152 18.48 7.83 8.10
C LEU A 152 17.78 7.48 9.42
N THR A 153 18.29 6.50 10.17
CA THR A 153 17.76 6.15 11.49
C THR A 153 17.83 7.34 12.46
N GLN A 154 18.97 8.04 12.51
CA GLN A 154 19.12 9.23 13.34
C GLN A 154 18.20 10.38 12.89
N ARG A 155 17.98 10.54 11.57
CA ARG A 155 17.03 11.50 11.02
C ARG A 155 15.61 11.23 11.51
N LEU A 156 15.16 9.97 11.43
CA LEU A 156 13.83 9.57 11.89
C LEU A 156 13.67 9.78 13.42
N GLN A 157 14.70 9.47 14.20
CA GLN A 157 14.67 9.71 15.66
C GLN A 157 14.50 11.20 15.97
N ARG A 158 15.28 12.07 15.33
CA ARG A 158 15.18 13.53 15.50
C ARG A 158 13.83 14.07 15.05
N LEU A 159 13.31 13.58 13.92
CA LEU A 159 11.98 13.96 13.45
C LEU A 159 10.90 13.59 14.47
N ALA A 160 10.97 12.39 15.05
CA ALA A 160 9.99 11.94 16.03
C ALA A 160 9.87 12.87 17.26
N GLU A 161 10.95 13.57 17.62
CA GLU A 161 10.98 14.54 18.74
C GLU A 161 10.27 15.87 18.40
N THR A 162 10.04 16.16 17.12
CA THR A 162 9.42 17.40 16.65
C THR A 162 7.94 17.24 16.29
N LEU A 163 7.46 16.02 16.15
CA LEU A 163 6.08 15.73 15.78
C LEU A 163 5.13 15.88 17.01
N LYS A 164 3.85 16.12 16.75
CA LYS A 164 2.85 16.31 17.82
C LYS A 164 2.68 15.09 18.73
N ARG A 165 2.92 13.89 18.18
CA ARG A 165 2.91 12.62 18.93
C ARG A 165 4.15 11.82 18.56
N ASP A 166 4.59 10.94 19.44
CA ASP A 166 5.75 10.07 19.20
C ASP A 166 5.37 8.85 18.35
N PRO A 167 5.85 8.74 17.07
CA PRO A 167 5.52 7.64 16.18
C PRO A 167 6.41 6.42 16.37
N ARG A 168 7.48 6.47 17.19
CA ARG A 168 8.56 5.46 17.18
C ARG A 168 8.09 4.03 17.34
N ASN A 169 7.07 3.81 18.16
CA ASN A 169 6.57 2.48 18.51
C ASN A 169 5.22 2.13 17.86
N ILE A 170 4.76 2.92 16.89
CA ILE A 170 3.49 2.68 16.23
C ILE A 170 3.67 1.58 15.17
N ASP A 171 2.89 0.54 15.28
CA ASP A 171 2.81 -0.51 14.27
C ASP A 171 2.32 0.08 12.95
N ARG A 172 2.86 -0.39 11.82
CA ARG A 172 2.67 0.18 10.47
C ARG A 172 3.30 1.56 10.27
N GLY A 173 3.80 2.22 11.33
CA GLY A 173 4.40 3.55 11.24
C GLY A 173 5.64 3.62 10.34
N GLY A 174 6.32 2.51 10.10
CA GLY A 174 7.48 2.40 9.23
C GLY A 174 7.16 2.39 7.73
N ALA A 175 5.92 2.24 7.35
CA ALA A 175 5.53 2.21 5.94
C ALA A 175 6.00 3.46 5.19
N ALA A 176 6.43 3.25 3.93
CA ALA A 176 6.99 4.30 3.08
C ALA A 176 8.11 5.11 3.76
N GLY A 177 9.05 4.40 4.43
CA GLY A 177 10.19 5.04 5.08
C GLY A 177 9.82 5.95 6.24
N GLY A 178 8.78 5.60 6.98
CA GLY A 178 8.25 6.35 8.12
C GLY A 178 7.16 7.36 7.77
N PHE A 179 6.81 7.52 6.49
CA PHE A 179 5.72 8.42 6.09
C PHE A 179 4.43 8.15 6.87
N ALA A 180 4.00 6.89 6.97
CA ALA A 180 2.79 6.53 7.69
C ALA A 180 2.82 7.01 9.16
N GLY A 181 3.93 6.78 9.87
CA GLY A 181 4.11 7.23 11.24
C GLY A 181 4.13 8.74 11.37
N GLY A 182 4.75 9.46 10.43
CA GLY A 182 4.74 10.92 10.38
C GLY A 182 3.33 11.48 10.20
N MET A 183 2.55 10.92 9.28
CA MET A 183 1.14 11.32 9.06
C MET A 183 0.28 11.02 10.30
N TRP A 184 0.45 9.85 10.93
CA TRP A 184 -0.21 9.52 12.18
C TRP A 184 0.15 10.51 13.30
N ALA A 185 1.43 10.83 13.43
CA ALA A 185 1.91 11.70 14.51
C ALA A 185 1.50 13.17 14.34
N GLN A 186 1.49 13.67 13.10
CA GLN A 186 1.23 15.09 12.80
C GLN A 186 -0.25 15.38 12.58
N TYR A 187 -0.98 14.49 11.92
CA TYR A 187 -2.34 14.74 11.42
C TYR A 187 -3.38 13.76 11.95
N ASP A 188 -3.04 12.89 12.88
CA ASP A 188 -3.93 11.85 13.40
C ASP A 188 -4.42 10.85 12.33
N ALA A 189 -3.57 10.59 11.33
CA ALA A 189 -3.91 9.70 10.25
C ALA A 189 -4.20 8.28 10.75
N SER A 190 -5.21 7.63 10.19
CA SER A 190 -5.47 6.21 10.41
C SER A 190 -4.49 5.36 9.60
N LEU A 191 -3.86 4.36 10.23
CA LEU A 191 -2.97 3.40 9.55
C LEU A 191 -3.72 2.08 9.43
N VAL A 192 -4.09 1.70 8.22
CA VAL A 192 -4.94 0.52 7.98
C VAL A 192 -4.28 -0.46 7.01
N SER A 193 -4.68 -1.73 7.09
CA SER A 193 -4.31 -2.73 6.11
C SER A 193 -4.91 -2.37 4.75
N GLY A 194 -4.07 -2.28 3.72
CA GLY A 194 -4.53 -2.04 2.35
C GLY A 194 -5.40 -3.19 1.86
N ALA A 195 -5.02 -4.43 2.17
CA ALA A 195 -5.78 -5.62 1.84
C ALA A 195 -7.18 -5.60 2.46
N ASP A 196 -7.28 -5.35 3.79
CA ASP A 196 -8.58 -5.30 4.46
C ASP A 196 -9.45 -4.17 3.92
N TYR A 197 -8.86 -2.98 3.73
CA TYR A 197 -9.60 -1.83 3.17
C TYR A 197 -10.19 -2.15 1.79
N ILE A 198 -9.41 -2.80 0.92
CA ILE A 198 -9.86 -3.18 -0.42
C ILE A 198 -10.94 -4.24 -0.35
N LEU A 199 -10.78 -5.25 0.49
CA LEU A 199 -11.80 -6.29 0.65
C LEU A 199 -13.12 -5.71 1.16
N ASP A 200 -13.06 -4.75 2.10
CA ASP A 200 -14.25 -4.05 2.60
C ASP A 200 -14.89 -3.16 1.52
N LEU A 201 -14.07 -2.39 0.78
CA LEU A 201 -14.53 -1.53 -0.32
C LEU A 201 -15.25 -2.33 -1.42
N LEU A 202 -14.80 -3.55 -1.67
CA LEU A 202 -15.34 -4.46 -2.68
C LEU A 202 -16.47 -5.35 -2.14
N GLU A 203 -16.92 -5.11 -0.90
CA GLU A 203 -17.96 -5.90 -0.23
C GLU A 203 -17.67 -7.42 -0.25
N ALA A 204 -16.37 -7.79 -0.06
CA ALA A 204 -15.90 -9.17 -0.21
C ALA A 204 -16.66 -10.14 0.70
N ASP A 205 -17.03 -9.75 1.90
CA ASP A 205 -17.80 -10.60 2.83
C ASP A 205 -19.15 -11.02 2.25
N ALA A 206 -19.88 -10.09 1.63
CA ALA A 206 -21.16 -10.38 0.98
C ALA A 206 -20.98 -11.28 -0.26
N LEU A 207 -19.94 -11.02 -1.06
CA LEU A 207 -19.63 -11.82 -2.24
C LEU A 207 -19.22 -13.25 -1.86
N ILE A 208 -18.37 -13.40 -0.84
CA ILE A 208 -17.95 -14.71 -0.31
C ILE A 208 -19.17 -15.46 0.23
N ALA A 209 -19.98 -14.84 1.06
CA ALA A 209 -21.16 -15.46 1.65
C ALA A 209 -22.20 -15.94 0.61
N ALA A 210 -22.28 -15.25 -0.53
CA ALA A 210 -23.16 -15.62 -1.64
C ALA A 210 -22.52 -16.67 -2.59
N SER A 211 -21.28 -17.07 -2.35
CA SER A 211 -20.53 -17.97 -3.21
C SER A 211 -20.52 -19.40 -2.63
N GLU A 212 -20.44 -20.39 -3.50
CA GLU A 212 -20.27 -21.79 -3.08
C GLU A 212 -18.77 -22.17 -2.97
N ALA A 213 -17.88 -21.40 -3.57
CA ALA A 213 -16.43 -21.51 -3.50
C ALA A 213 -15.78 -20.17 -3.83
N VAL A 214 -14.57 -19.97 -3.34
CA VAL A 214 -13.71 -18.85 -3.67
C VAL A 214 -12.47 -19.36 -4.40
N ILE A 215 -12.09 -18.71 -5.49
CA ILE A 215 -10.83 -18.98 -6.18
C ILE A 215 -9.94 -17.77 -5.99
N VAL A 216 -8.74 -17.98 -5.44
CA VAL A 216 -7.71 -16.96 -5.31
C VAL A 216 -6.57 -17.25 -6.29
N GLY A 217 -5.94 -16.19 -6.80
CA GLY A 217 -4.83 -16.33 -7.74
C GLY A 217 -3.70 -15.36 -7.42
N GLU A 218 -2.47 -15.86 -7.57
CA GLU A 218 -1.25 -15.04 -7.49
C GLU A 218 -0.11 -15.65 -8.30
N GLY A 219 0.95 -14.89 -8.52
CA GLY A 219 2.11 -15.37 -9.29
C GLY A 219 2.85 -16.51 -8.59
N ARG A 220 3.09 -16.39 -7.28
CA ARG A 220 3.80 -17.41 -6.49
C ARG A 220 3.21 -17.50 -5.09
N LEU A 221 2.81 -18.71 -4.72
CA LEU A 221 2.35 -19.03 -3.38
C LEU A 221 3.53 -19.54 -2.55
N ASP A 222 3.91 -18.81 -1.50
CA ASP A 222 4.99 -19.19 -0.59
C ASP A 222 4.58 -19.09 0.89
N SER A 223 5.42 -19.56 1.80
CA SER A 223 5.13 -19.50 3.24
C SER A 223 5.10 -18.07 3.78
N GLN A 224 5.68 -17.10 3.04
CA GLN A 224 5.58 -15.67 3.33
C GLN A 224 4.30 -15.06 2.74
N THR A 225 3.64 -15.74 1.79
CA THR A 225 2.29 -15.43 1.34
C THR A 225 1.28 -15.58 2.49
N GLY A 226 1.57 -16.40 3.50
CA GLY A 226 0.87 -16.38 4.80
C GLY A 226 1.00 -15.02 5.52
N GLN A 227 1.95 -14.19 5.10
CA GLN A 227 2.03 -12.75 5.36
C GLN A 227 1.54 -11.92 4.16
N GLY A 228 1.29 -12.52 3.01
CA GLY A 228 0.61 -11.98 1.82
C GLY A 228 -0.88 -11.82 2.09
N LYS A 229 -1.26 -10.63 2.32
CA LYS A 229 -2.34 -10.18 3.16
C LYS A 229 -3.70 -10.33 2.51
N ILE A 230 -3.77 -10.31 1.16
CA ILE A 230 -5.04 -10.51 0.43
C ILE A 230 -5.54 -11.94 0.59
N ILE A 231 -4.72 -12.94 0.31
CA ILE A 231 -5.14 -14.34 0.40
C ILE A 231 -5.47 -14.69 1.85
N SER A 232 -4.66 -14.26 2.82
CA SER A 232 -4.93 -14.45 4.25
C SER A 232 -6.20 -13.72 4.68
N GLY A 233 -6.46 -12.51 4.18
CA GLY A 233 -7.70 -11.77 4.42
C GLY A 233 -8.93 -12.48 3.85
N ILE A 234 -8.83 -13.05 2.66
CA ILE A 234 -9.90 -13.85 2.05
C ILE A 234 -10.14 -15.13 2.84
N LEU A 235 -9.08 -15.86 3.20
CA LEU A 235 -9.19 -17.08 4.01
C LEU A 235 -9.88 -16.82 5.35
N ALA A 236 -9.51 -15.73 6.04
CA ALA A 236 -10.12 -15.34 7.31
C ALA A 236 -11.62 -15.02 7.18
N ARG A 237 -12.05 -14.48 6.04
CA ARG A 237 -13.45 -14.11 5.74
C ARG A 237 -14.27 -15.26 5.17
N SER A 238 -13.63 -16.30 4.62
CA SER A 238 -14.31 -17.39 3.91
C SER A 238 -15.07 -18.36 4.83
N GLY A 239 -14.73 -18.42 6.13
CA GLY A 239 -15.42 -19.27 7.08
C GLY A 239 -15.44 -20.74 6.66
N ARG A 240 -16.62 -21.26 6.24
CA ARG A 240 -16.79 -22.61 5.74
C ARG A 240 -16.78 -22.74 4.22
N ILE A 241 -16.73 -21.63 3.51
CA ILE A 241 -16.70 -21.63 2.05
C ILE A 241 -15.32 -22.12 1.60
N PRO A 242 -15.21 -23.16 0.76
CA PRO A 242 -13.94 -23.68 0.32
C PRO A 242 -13.19 -22.66 -0.55
N VAL A 243 -11.90 -22.49 -0.26
CA VAL A 243 -11.00 -21.61 -1.01
C VAL A 243 -10.03 -22.48 -1.81
N TYR A 244 -9.94 -22.23 -3.10
CA TYR A 244 -9.01 -22.86 -4.03
C TYR A 244 -7.94 -21.87 -4.45
N ALA A 245 -6.67 -22.26 -4.43
CA ALA A 245 -5.59 -21.43 -4.95
C ALA A 245 -5.21 -21.87 -6.37
N VAL A 246 -5.19 -20.91 -7.32
CA VAL A 246 -4.70 -21.12 -8.69
C VAL A 246 -3.54 -20.16 -8.89
N VAL A 247 -2.31 -20.68 -8.93
CA VAL A 247 -1.09 -19.87 -8.82
C VAL A 247 -0.08 -20.22 -9.92
N GLY A 248 0.79 -19.28 -10.26
CA GLY A 248 1.83 -19.50 -11.25
C GLY A 248 2.89 -20.51 -10.78
N SER A 249 3.25 -20.49 -9.50
CA SER A 249 4.17 -21.43 -8.87
C SER A 249 3.89 -21.58 -7.37
N VAL A 250 4.34 -22.67 -6.80
CA VAL A 250 4.23 -23.00 -5.36
C VAL A 250 5.62 -23.21 -4.80
N ASP A 251 5.91 -22.61 -3.63
CA ASP A 251 7.14 -22.86 -2.90
C ASP A 251 7.15 -24.26 -2.29
N GLU A 252 8.29 -24.95 -2.34
CA GLU A 252 8.46 -26.29 -1.79
C GLU A 252 8.21 -26.35 -0.27
N ASN A 253 8.35 -25.22 0.43
CA ASN A 253 8.20 -25.10 1.87
C ASN A 253 6.87 -24.46 2.30
N LEU A 254 5.79 -24.66 1.55
CA LEU A 254 4.47 -24.12 1.89
C LEU A 254 3.95 -24.62 3.26
N GLY A 255 4.39 -25.81 3.68
CA GLY A 255 4.10 -26.39 5.01
C GLY A 255 2.61 -26.47 5.31
N SER A 256 2.26 -26.19 6.56
CA SER A 256 0.86 -26.22 7.01
C SER A 256 -0.03 -25.15 6.38
N TYR A 257 0.52 -24.14 5.72
CA TYR A 257 -0.27 -23.09 5.08
C TYR A 257 -1.15 -23.65 3.95
N ALA A 258 -0.67 -24.69 3.24
CA ALA A 258 -1.44 -25.39 2.22
C ALA A 258 -2.78 -25.93 2.74
N ASN A 259 -2.85 -26.29 4.02
CA ASN A 259 -4.05 -26.86 4.64
C ASN A 259 -5.22 -25.87 4.79
N ASN A 260 -4.98 -24.58 4.53
CA ASN A 260 -6.03 -23.55 4.53
C ASN A 260 -6.85 -23.56 3.22
N PHE A 261 -6.38 -24.26 2.20
CA PHE A 261 -7.05 -24.34 0.90
C PHE A 261 -7.73 -25.71 0.73
N ALA A 262 -8.83 -25.71 0.01
CA ALA A 262 -9.47 -26.94 -0.42
C ALA A 262 -8.60 -27.68 -1.46
N ASP A 263 -7.91 -26.91 -2.32
CA ASP A 263 -6.87 -27.42 -3.25
C ASP A 263 -5.95 -26.27 -3.69
N VAL A 264 -4.71 -26.63 -4.10
CA VAL A 264 -3.70 -25.71 -4.64
C VAL A 264 -3.26 -26.21 -6.01
N MET A 265 -3.55 -25.44 -7.05
CA MET A 265 -3.26 -25.78 -8.44
C MET A 265 -2.28 -24.79 -9.04
N THR A 266 -1.33 -25.30 -9.84
CA THR A 266 -0.44 -24.45 -10.63
C THR A 266 -1.00 -24.25 -12.05
N ALA A 267 -1.02 -23.01 -12.51
CA ALA A 267 -1.49 -22.62 -13.83
C ALA A 267 -0.65 -21.47 -14.39
N GLY A 268 0.26 -21.79 -15.31
CA GLY A 268 1.17 -20.82 -15.93
C GLY A 268 0.60 -20.17 -17.21
N ASP A 269 -0.52 -20.63 -17.71
CA ASP A 269 -1.15 -20.14 -18.96
C ASP A 269 -2.68 -20.23 -18.92
N GLY A 270 -3.33 -19.65 -19.92
CA GLY A 270 -4.80 -19.65 -20.05
C GLY A 270 -5.45 -21.03 -20.11
N PRO A 271 -4.93 -22.00 -20.88
CA PRO A 271 -5.42 -23.38 -20.87
C PRO A 271 -5.36 -24.04 -19.50
N ALA A 272 -4.25 -23.88 -18.76
CA ALA A 272 -4.11 -24.42 -17.40
C ALA A 272 -5.09 -23.76 -16.42
N MET A 273 -5.29 -22.43 -16.52
CA MET A 273 -6.30 -21.71 -15.71
C MET A 273 -7.70 -22.22 -15.99
N THR A 274 -8.04 -22.50 -17.28
CA THR A 274 -9.33 -23.05 -17.66
C THR A 274 -9.52 -24.45 -17.08
N ALA A 275 -8.49 -25.30 -17.12
CA ALA A 275 -8.52 -26.65 -16.54
C ALA A 275 -8.71 -26.60 -15.02
N ALA A 276 -8.02 -25.68 -14.33
CA ALA A 276 -8.19 -25.46 -12.90
C ALA A 276 -9.63 -25.06 -12.55
N GLY A 277 -10.23 -24.13 -13.32
CA GLY A 277 -11.63 -23.74 -13.15
C GLY A 277 -12.60 -24.91 -13.35
N ALA A 278 -12.36 -25.77 -14.35
CA ALA A 278 -13.15 -26.98 -14.59
C ALA A 278 -13.02 -27.98 -13.43
N HIS A 279 -11.82 -28.13 -12.86
CA HIS A 279 -11.57 -28.98 -11.70
C HIS A 279 -12.38 -28.49 -10.48
N VAL A 280 -12.32 -27.21 -10.14
CA VAL A 280 -13.13 -26.62 -9.05
C VAL A 280 -14.62 -26.89 -9.25
N ALA A 281 -15.13 -26.70 -10.48
CA ALA A 281 -16.53 -26.94 -10.79
C ALA A 281 -16.94 -28.43 -10.65
N ALA A 282 -16.03 -29.38 -10.88
CA ALA A 282 -16.27 -30.81 -10.74
C ALA A 282 -16.30 -31.27 -9.28
N GLN A 283 -15.58 -30.61 -8.38
CA GLN A 283 -15.55 -30.93 -6.93
C GLN A 283 -16.90 -30.63 -6.22
N LYS A 284 -17.81 -29.92 -6.90
CA LYS A 284 -19.11 -29.50 -6.36
C LYS A 284 -20.28 -30.41 -6.75
N ARG A 285 -20.02 -31.49 -7.48
CA ARG A 285 -21.00 -32.49 -7.84
C ARG A 285 -20.88 -33.73 -6.92
#